data_dbafdd2ee6e03ed2272d9138b86ad8c1
#
_entry.id   dbafdd2ee6e03ed2272d9138b86ad8c1
#
_cell.length_a   1.000
_cell.length_b   1.000
_cell.length_c   1.000
_cell.angle_alpha   90.00
_cell.angle_beta   90.00
_cell.angle_gamma   90.00
#
_symmetry.space_group_name_H-M   'P 1'
#
loop_
_entity.id
_entity.type
_entity.pdbx_description
1 polymer ?
#
loop_
_entity_poly.entity_id
_entity_poly.type
_entity_poly.pdbx_seq_one_letter_code
_entity_poly.pdbx_strand_id
1 'polypeptide(L)'
;MAAPTSLKQIDLSPLPGKSYFNCEREWREDFIYFLMTDRFQDSAARVPVTGAARSVGVATGNSFYGGTIRGVTNNLAYIAGLGCTAIWLSPVLEANSYHGYDINNYLDIDPNFGTKQDLVDLVAAAHGFVKDGEPWPIRIIMDVVINHSGDNWGYPGGFPYYYSGGQRFPFGTWHRTDRPLPVELRNPDYYHRCGEMSNYDTSPENQLGDMDSLKDYENDDDEIGSEVINALIMAFCYWIREADVDGFRMDAVKHMGPVACSRFCSNVREYAYALGKRGFFLFGEVASPTDDLYNSYLGPNTSVQVGDETVFFGLNSVLDFRLAEGVYGDANNAPLPTILKGQNGPQGLFNRLNLQLNRALNRGELGRYLVTFVDNHDSFWQPTGRYANGATDAQVIGAIGFILCSLGTPCIYYGTEQGFSGSGGDIQMREAMFDTTNTTSLLNTGCTIYQEIAKIAAVMRAQEPLRFGRMYYREISGDAVNFGMPFGSEYTLALSRMLYSVEVLVAYNVSGAARTDSVIVDATLYAPGSTMTYLYGGTGTVTVQTAASGACFVTLPLAGYQFVVLG
;
A
#
# COMPACT_ATOMS: atom_id res chain seq x y z
N MET A 1 -29.99 9.95 -11.70
CA MET A 1 -29.67 11.07 -12.63
C MET A 1 -28.52 10.58 -13.49
N ALA A 2 -28.41 11.03 -14.75
CA ALA A 2 -27.22 10.71 -15.54
C ALA A 2 -25.97 11.30 -14.88
N ALA A 3 -24.82 10.64 -15.06
CA ALA A 3 -23.55 11.15 -14.56
C ALA A 3 -23.22 12.51 -15.20
N PRO A 4 -22.56 13.43 -14.49
CA PRO A 4 -22.11 14.68 -15.08
C PRO A 4 -21.05 14.41 -16.16
N THR A 5 -21.04 15.25 -17.19
CA THR A 5 -20.05 15.16 -18.27
C THR A 5 -19.13 16.39 -18.32
N SER A 6 -19.37 17.36 -17.48
CA SER A 6 -18.63 18.62 -17.38
C SER A 6 -18.50 19.03 -15.92
N LEU A 7 -17.39 19.67 -15.56
CA LEU A 7 -17.16 20.25 -14.25
C LEU A 7 -18.21 21.31 -13.88
N LYS A 8 -18.78 21.98 -14.87
CA LYS A 8 -19.86 22.97 -14.67
C LYS A 8 -21.17 22.36 -14.12
N GLN A 9 -21.31 21.04 -14.20
CA GLN A 9 -22.45 20.29 -13.67
C GLN A 9 -22.22 19.78 -12.25
N ILE A 10 -20.99 19.95 -11.72
CA ILE A 10 -20.62 19.50 -10.38
C ILE A 10 -20.93 20.62 -9.38
N ASP A 11 -21.71 20.26 -8.37
CA ASP A 11 -21.86 21.05 -7.16
C ASP A 11 -21.05 20.40 -6.04
N LEU A 12 -20.06 21.11 -5.50
CA LEU A 12 -19.23 20.63 -4.39
C LEU A 12 -19.77 21.05 -3.01
N SER A 13 -20.95 21.69 -2.93
CA SER A 13 -21.61 21.95 -1.65
C SER A 13 -21.93 20.63 -0.96
N PRO A 14 -21.85 20.54 0.38
CA PRO A 14 -22.22 19.34 1.11
C PRO A 14 -23.62 18.83 0.73
N LEU A 15 -23.80 17.52 0.65
CA LEU A 15 -25.12 16.94 0.38
C LEU A 15 -26.08 17.28 1.52
N PRO A 16 -27.28 17.78 1.21
CA PRO A 16 -28.25 18.16 2.23
C PRO A 16 -28.56 17.01 3.21
N GLY A 17 -28.37 17.25 4.50
CA GLY A 17 -28.66 16.28 5.55
C GLY A 17 -27.67 15.13 5.68
N LYS A 18 -26.59 15.09 4.89
CA LYS A 18 -25.54 14.08 5.01
C LYS A 18 -24.52 14.51 6.07
N SER A 19 -24.25 13.62 7.04
CA SER A 19 -23.06 13.68 7.88
C SER A 19 -22.00 12.80 7.26
N TYR A 20 -20.84 13.37 6.99
CA TYR A 20 -19.71 12.63 6.46
C TYR A 20 -18.99 11.89 7.58
N PHE A 21 -18.58 10.66 7.31
CA PHE A 21 -17.90 9.82 8.28
C PHE A 21 -16.51 10.40 8.58
N ASN A 22 -16.20 10.51 9.87
CA ASN A 22 -14.87 10.86 10.35
C ASN A 22 -14.38 9.80 11.33
N CYS A 23 -13.41 9.04 10.93
CA CYS A 23 -12.75 8.08 11.82
C CYS A 23 -11.60 8.77 12.56
N GLU A 24 -11.66 8.75 13.90
CA GLU A 24 -10.64 9.38 14.73
C GLU A 24 -9.38 8.55 14.92
N ARG A 25 -9.40 7.26 14.50
CA ARG A 25 -8.18 6.43 14.51
C ARG A 25 -7.09 7.08 13.66
N GLU A 26 -5.87 7.04 14.15
CA GLU A 26 -4.70 7.37 13.34
C GLU A 26 -4.45 6.27 12.31
N TRP A 27 -3.93 6.62 11.13
CA TRP A 27 -3.69 5.66 10.05
C TRP A 27 -2.64 4.58 10.37
N ARG A 28 -1.74 4.83 11.31
CA ARG A 28 -0.82 3.81 11.84
C ARG A 28 -1.52 2.68 12.61
N GLU A 29 -2.78 2.86 12.96
CA GLU A 29 -3.62 1.84 13.59
C GLU A 29 -4.32 0.94 12.59
N ASP A 30 -4.34 1.33 11.31
CA ASP A 30 -5.01 0.59 10.28
C ASP A 30 -4.13 -0.53 9.72
N PHE A 31 -4.79 -1.59 9.29
CA PHE A 31 -4.26 -2.64 8.46
C PHE A 31 -5.02 -2.60 7.14
N ILE A 32 -4.32 -2.24 6.07
CA ILE A 32 -4.90 -2.02 4.75
C ILE A 32 -5.00 -3.35 4.01
N TYR A 33 -6.17 -3.64 3.45
CA TYR A 33 -6.38 -4.70 2.47
C TYR A 33 -6.43 -4.09 1.08
N PHE A 34 -5.42 -4.32 0.26
CA PHE A 34 -5.40 -3.88 -1.12
C PHE A 34 -5.99 -4.96 -2.02
N LEU A 35 -6.98 -4.59 -2.83
CA LEU A 35 -7.60 -5.49 -3.78
C LEU A 35 -7.80 -4.88 -5.16
N MET A 36 -7.72 -5.73 -6.18
CA MET A 36 -8.19 -5.40 -7.53
C MET A 36 -9.66 -5.77 -7.63
N THR A 37 -10.52 -4.78 -7.90
CA THR A 37 -11.98 -4.94 -7.91
C THR A 37 -12.43 -6.05 -8.85
N ASP A 38 -11.89 -6.08 -10.07
CA ASP A 38 -12.19 -7.12 -11.07
C ASP A 38 -11.84 -8.54 -10.61
N ARG A 39 -10.87 -8.70 -9.72
CA ARG A 39 -10.27 -9.97 -9.35
C ARG A 39 -10.73 -10.50 -8.01
N PHE A 40 -11.38 -9.67 -7.19
CA PHE A 40 -11.69 -10.03 -5.81
C PHE A 40 -12.92 -10.94 -5.72
N GLN A 41 -14.10 -10.46 -6.04
CA GLN A 41 -15.35 -11.23 -6.09
C GLN A 41 -16.39 -10.52 -6.97
N ASP A 42 -17.25 -11.31 -7.59
CA ASP A 42 -18.48 -10.80 -8.20
C ASP A 42 -19.62 -10.68 -7.17
N SER A 43 -20.80 -10.31 -7.62
CA SER A 43 -21.99 -10.17 -6.77
C SER A 43 -22.71 -11.51 -6.49
N ALA A 44 -22.31 -12.61 -7.12
CA ALA A 44 -22.95 -13.90 -6.96
C ALA A 44 -22.64 -14.54 -5.60
N ALA A 45 -23.59 -15.26 -5.05
CA ALA A 45 -23.35 -16.09 -3.86
C ALA A 45 -22.45 -17.28 -4.23
N ARG A 46 -21.25 -17.33 -3.65
CA ARG A 46 -20.26 -18.38 -3.91
C ARG A 46 -19.90 -19.13 -2.65
N VAL A 47 -19.58 -20.40 -2.81
CA VAL A 47 -19.18 -21.28 -1.70
C VAL A 47 -17.66 -21.27 -1.59
N PRO A 48 -17.08 -20.89 -0.43
CA PRO A 48 -15.64 -20.95 -0.23
C PRO A 48 -15.11 -22.39 -0.37
N VAL A 49 -13.98 -22.54 -1.07
CA VAL A 49 -13.26 -23.83 -1.10
C VAL A 49 -12.71 -24.13 0.28
N THR A 50 -12.78 -25.41 0.68
CA THR A 50 -12.20 -25.88 1.93
C THR A 50 -10.86 -26.57 1.66
N GLY A 51 -9.86 -26.33 2.51
CA GLY A 51 -8.53 -26.92 2.41
C GLY A 51 -7.42 -25.90 2.17
N ALA A 52 -6.19 -26.36 1.89
CA ALA A 52 -5.06 -25.48 1.62
C ALA A 52 -5.29 -24.73 0.30
N ALA A 53 -5.38 -23.44 0.38
CA ALA A 53 -5.80 -22.61 -0.73
C ALA A 53 -4.65 -22.17 -1.65
N ARG A 54 -3.48 -22.79 -1.59
CA ARG A 54 -2.48 -22.50 -2.61
C ARG A 54 -3.09 -22.77 -3.98
N SER A 55 -3.36 -21.69 -4.65
CA SER A 55 -4.15 -21.63 -5.87
C SER A 55 -3.46 -22.31 -7.04
N VAL A 56 -3.64 -23.61 -7.12
CA VAL A 56 -3.33 -24.33 -8.35
C VAL A 56 -4.45 -24.03 -9.35
N GLY A 57 -4.12 -23.31 -10.41
CA GLY A 57 -5.03 -23.06 -11.52
C GLY A 57 -5.98 -21.87 -11.38
N VAL A 58 -5.63 -20.86 -10.59
CA VAL A 58 -6.37 -19.60 -10.55
C VAL A 58 -6.25 -18.88 -11.89
N ALA A 59 -7.37 -18.36 -12.37
CA ALA A 59 -7.41 -17.66 -13.64
C ALA A 59 -6.59 -16.37 -13.58
N THR A 60 -5.73 -16.19 -14.57
CA THR A 60 -4.97 -14.95 -14.83
C THR A 60 -5.17 -14.55 -16.29
N GLY A 61 -5.02 -13.29 -16.60
CA GLY A 61 -5.17 -12.80 -17.98
C GLY A 61 -5.44 -11.31 -18.06
N ASN A 62 -5.34 -10.77 -19.26
CA ASN A 62 -5.54 -9.35 -19.56
C ASN A 62 -6.96 -9.05 -20.02
N SER A 63 -7.97 -9.55 -19.30
CA SER A 63 -9.39 -9.33 -19.58
C SER A 63 -10.17 -9.16 -18.29
N PHE A 64 -11.38 -8.61 -18.39
CA PHE A 64 -12.30 -8.56 -17.25
C PHE A 64 -12.73 -9.96 -16.85
N TYR A 65 -12.67 -10.23 -15.55
CA TYR A 65 -13.16 -11.47 -14.93
C TYR A 65 -14.52 -11.29 -14.25
N GLY A 66 -14.93 -10.04 -14.00
CA GLY A 66 -16.27 -9.72 -13.54
C GLY A 66 -16.40 -9.53 -12.03
N GLY A 67 -15.31 -9.29 -11.32
CA GLY A 67 -15.38 -8.79 -9.94
C GLY A 67 -16.03 -7.40 -9.90
N THR A 68 -16.77 -7.10 -8.83
CA THR A 68 -17.58 -5.89 -8.73
C THR A 68 -17.46 -5.22 -7.36
N ILE A 69 -17.80 -3.94 -7.28
CA ILE A 69 -17.90 -3.20 -6.02
C ILE A 69 -18.88 -3.89 -5.07
N ARG A 70 -20.00 -4.42 -5.57
CA ARG A 70 -20.95 -5.18 -4.77
C ARG A 70 -20.38 -6.48 -4.26
N GLY A 71 -19.49 -7.12 -5.03
CA GLY A 71 -18.72 -8.28 -4.56
C GLY A 71 -17.84 -7.96 -3.37
N VAL A 72 -17.23 -6.77 -3.34
CA VAL A 72 -16.49 -6.28 -2.16
C VAL A 72 -17.43 -6.04 -0.99
N THR A 73 -18.56 -5.36 -1.20
CA THR A 73 -19.58 -5.09 -0.16
C THR A 73 -20.06 -6.38 0.51
N ASN A 74 -20.33 -7.41 -0.28
CA ASN A 74 -20.82 -8.71 0.22
C ASN A 74 -19.77 -9.47 1.05
N ASN A 75 -18.48 -9.11 0.94
CA ASN A 75 -17.37 -9.82 1.58
C ASN A 75 -16.59 -8.97 2.62
N LEU A 76 -17.19 -7.89 3.13
CA LEU A 76 -16.58 -7.07 4.19
C LEU A 76 -16.24 -7.91 5.44
N ALA A 77 -17.06 -8.90 5.76
CA ALA A 77 -16.81 -9.81 6.90
C ALA A 77 -15.53 -10.63 6.75
N TYR A 78 -15.18 -11.05 5.53
CA TYR A 78 -13.93 -11.74 5.24
C TYR A 78 -12.73 -10.81 5.51
N ILE A 79 -12.78 -9.59 5.00
CA ILE A 79 -11.70 -8.60 5.16
C ILE A 79 -11.54 -8.19 6.63
N ALA A 80 -12.66 -7.90 7.32
CA ALA A 80 -12.66 -7.60 8.76
C ALA A 80 -12.20 -8.80 9.60
N GLY A 81 -12.55 -10.02 9.20
CA GLY A 81 -12.13 -11.27 9.86
C GLY A 81 -10.61 -11.42 9.88
N LEU A 82 -9.91 -11.03 8.81
CA LEU A 82 -8.44 -10.99 8.75
C LEU A 82 -7.83 -9.96 9.72
N GLY A 83 -8.61 -8.99 10.18
CA GLY A 83 -8.16 -7.92 11.05
C GLY A 83 -7.97 -6.57 10.34
N CYS A 84 -8.25 -6.52 9.03
CA CYS A 84 -8.13 -5.29 8.25
C CYS A 84 -9.20 -4.27 8.65
N THR A 85 -8.83 -3.00 8.58
CA THR A 85 -9.65 -1.85 8.99
C THR A 85 -9.70 -0.76 7.92
N ALA A 86 -9.01 -0.96 6.82
CA ALA A 86 -9.09 -0.13 5.62
C ALA A 86 -9.01 -1.02 4.37
N ILE A 87 -9.69 -0.61 3.32
CA ILE A 87 -9.66 -1.24 2.00
C ILE A 87 -9.14 -0.22 1.00
N TRP A 88 -8.10 -0.58 0.26
CA TRP A 88 -7.67 0.13 -0.93
C TRP A 88 -8.22 -0.61 -2.15
N LEU A 89 -9.08 0.07 -2.91
CA LEU A 89 -9.64 -0.41 -4.18
C LEU A 89 -8.74 0.02 -5.33
N SER A 90 -8.39 -0.89 -6.26
CA SER A 90 -7.87 -0.49 -7.58
C SER A 90 -8.80 0.52 -8.24
N PRO A 91 -8.36 1.31 -9.25
CA PRO A 91 -9.21 2.30 -9.88
C PRO A 91 -10.54 1.72 -10.34
N VAL A 92 -11.65 2.39 -10.00
CA VAL A 92 -13.02 1.94 -10.32
C VAL A 92 -13.75 2.90 -11.26
N LEU A 93 -13.09 3.97 -11.68
CA LEU A 93 -13.63 4.92 -12.64
C LEU A 93 -13.60 4.33 -14.05
N GLU A 94 -14.47 4.83 -14.93
CA GLU A 94 -14.64 4.29 -16.29
C GLU A 94 -13.31 4.32 -17.06
N ALA A 95 -12.89 3.14 -17.51
CA ALA A 95 -11.62 2.87 -18.18
C ALA A 95 -11.80 1.79 -19.24
N ASN A 96 -10.75 1.50 -20.03
CA ASN A 96 -10.82 0.44 -21.04
C ASN A 96 -10.28 -0.90 -20.55
N SER A 97 -9.60 -0.90 -19.42
CA SER A 97 -8.93 -2.09 -18.89
C SER A 97 -9.51 -2.54 -17.54
N TYR A 98 -9.35 -3.83 -17.26
CA TYR A 98 -9.76 -4.43 -16.00
C TYR A 98 -9.01 -3.87 -14.76
N HIS A 99 -7.83 -3.27 -14.97
CA HIS A 99 -7.05 -2.67 -13.89
C HIS A 99 -7.45 -1.22 -13.60
N GLY A 100 -8.06 -0.52 -14.57
CA GLY A 100 -8.63 0.80 -14.39
C GLY A 100 -7.65 1.98 -14.38
N TYR A 101 -6.35 1.76 -14.65
CA TYR A 101 -5.35 2.86 -14.65
C TYR A 101 -5.41 3.73 -15.90
N ASP A 102 -6.13 3.33 -16.92
CA ASP A 102 -6.33 4.05 -18.19
C ASP A 102 -7.67 4.81 -18.19
N ILE A 103 -7.89 5.67 -17.21
CA ILE A 103 -9.16 6.36 -16.97
C ILE A 103 -9.57 7.21 -18.20
N ASN A 104 -10.80 7.03 -18.63
CA ASN A 104 -11.44 7.82 -19.66
C ASN A 104 -12.47 8.81 -19.09
N ASN A 105 -13.15 8.43 -18.01
CA ASN A 105 -14.19 9.25 -17.40
C ASN A 105 -13.99 9.34 -15.89
N TYR A 106 -13.61 10.52 -15.43
CA TYR A 106 -13.36 10.80 -14.02
C TYR A 106 -14.64 11.03 -13.19
N LEU A 107 -15.82 11.03 -13.82
CA LEU A 107 -17.09 11.41 -13.19
C LEU A 107 -18.10 10.26 -13.08
N ASP A 108 -17.75 9.08 -13.56
CA ASP A 108 -18.61 7.89 -13.44
C ASP A 108 -17.79 6.64 -13.12
N ILE A 109 -18.49 5.65 -12.57
CA ILE A 109 -17.93 4.32 -12.27
C ILE A 109 -17.96 3.48 -13.53
N ASP A 110 -16.93 2.67 -13.74
CA ASP A 110 -16.89 1.70 -14.83
C ASP A 110 -18.07 0.71 -14.72
N PRO A 111 -18.89 0.58 -15.76
CA PRO A 111 -20.05 -0.30 -15.73
C PRO A 111 -19.69 -1.79 -15.52
N ASN A 112 -18.45 -2.20 -15.76
CA ASN A 112 -17.98 -3.54 -15.41
C ASN A 112 -17.85 -3.75 -13.90
N PHE A 113 -17.57 -2.69 -13.14
CA PHE A 113 -17.44 -2.75 -11.68
C PHE A 113 -18.74 -2.42 -10.93
N GLY A 114 -19.68 -1.75 -11.58
CA GLY A 114 -20.95 -1.38 -10.98
C GLY A 114 -21.40 0.04 -11.31
N THR A 115 -21.98 0.69 -10.33
CA THR A 115 -22.54 2.04 -10.43
C THR A 115 -22.02 2.94 -9.31
N LYS A 116 -22.21 4.26 -9.45
CA LYS A 116 -21.97 5.20 -8.35
C LYS A 116 -22.69 4.78 -7.06
N GLN A 117 -23.92 4.29 -7.17
CA GLN A 117 -24.68 3.85 -6.00
C GLN A 117 -24.03 2.62 -5.32
N ASP A 118 -23.43 1.70 -6.08
CA ASP A 118 -22.72 0.56 -5.50
C ASP A 118 -21.50 1.02 -4.69
N LEU A 119 -20.78 2.06 -5.13
CA LEU A 119 -19.69 2.64 -4.34
C LEU A 119 -20.21 3.33 -3.08
N VAL A 120 -21.28 4.10 -3.17
CA VAL A 120 -21.94 4.75 -2.01
C VAL A 120 -22.38 3.68 -0.99
N ASP A 121 -23.00 2.61 -1.46
CA ASP A 121 -23.47 1.48 -0.62
C ASP A 121 -22.28 0.75 0.04
N LEU A 122 -21.19 0.53 -0.69
CA LEU A 122 -19.97 -0.06 -0.14
C LEU A 122 -19.42 0.78 1.01
N VAL A 123 -19.25 2.09 0.77
CA VAL A 123 -18.69 2.99 1.78
C VAL A 123 -19.59 3.06 3.02
N ALA A 124 -20.90 3.17 2.83
CA ALA A 124 -21.86 3.19 3.94
C ALA A 124 -21.83 1.86 4.74
N ALA A 125 -21.78 0.72 4.06
CA ALA A 125 -21.69 -0.60 4.70
C ALA A 125 -20.36 -0.78 5.45
N ALA A 126 -19.25 -0.29 4.89
CA ALA A 126 -17.93 -0.34 5.50
C ALA A 126 -17.85 0.54 6.77
N HIS A 127 -18.36 1.76 6.72
CA HIS A 127 -18.41 2.66 7.87
C HIS A 127 -19.29 2.12 9.01
N GLY A 128 -20.41 1.49 8.67
CA GLY A 128 -21.35 0.91 9.64
C GLY A 128 -21.04 -0.54 10.02
N PHE A 129 -19.89 -1.09 9.59
CA PHE A 129 -19.60 -2.50 9.82
C PHE A 129 -19.45 -2.84 11.30
N VAL A 130 -20.00 -3.98 11.70
CA VAL A 130 -19.94 -4.51 13.07
C VAL A 130 -19.29 -5.89 13.02
N LYS A 131 -18.26 -6.09 13.85
CA LYS A 131 -17.57 -7.38 14.01
C LYS A 131 -17.77 -7.86 15.44
N ASP A 132 -18.27 -9.09 15.59
CA ASP A 132 -18.46 -9.74 16.90
C ASP A 132 -19.31 -8.91 17.89
N GLY A 133 -20.25 -8.11 17.36
CA GLY A 133 -21.13 -7.24 18.14
C GLY A 133 -20.55 -5.84 18.45
N GLU A 134 -19.30 -5.58 18.08
CA GLU A 134 -18.64 -4.30 18.32
C GLU A 134 -18.45 -3.51 17.03
N PRO A 135 -18.50 -2.16 17.07
CA PRO A 135 -18.22 -1.32 15.91
C PRO A 135 -16.83 -1.60 15.33
N TRP A 136 -16.79 -1.90 14.05
CA TRP A 136 -15.57 -2.14 13.30
C TRP A 136 -15.58 -1.36 11.99
N PRO A 137 -15.57 -0.01 12.06
CA PRO A 137 -15.62 0.78 10.85
C PRO A 137 -14.38 0.50 9.98
N ILE A 138 -14.63 0.26 8.69
CA ILE A 138 -13.62 0.02 7.66
C ILE A 138 -13.55 1.26 6.79
N ARG A 139 -12.37 1.83 6.62
CA ARG A 139 -12.11 2.98 5.74
C ARG A 139 -12.01 2.52 4.29
N ILE A 140 -12.49 3.33 3.37
CA ILE A 140 -12.38 3.07 1.93
C ILE A 140 -11.45 4.09 1.29
N ILE A 141 -10.41 3.57 0.64
CA ILE A 141 -9.41 4.33 -0.10
C ILE A 141 -9.62 4.05 -1.59
N MET A 142 -9.86 5.10 -2.38
CA MET A 142 -9.89 4.98 -3.83
C MET A 142 -8.48 5.13 -4.41
N ASP A 143 -8.17 4.34 -5.41
CA ASP A 143 -7.01 4.59 -6.27
C ASP A 143 -7.37 5.68 -7.28
N VAL A 144 -6.50 6.67 -7.41
CA VAL A 144 -6.72 7.86 -8.25
C VAL A 144 -5.52 8.10 -9.16
N VAL A 145 -5.80 8.27 -10.44
CA VAL A 145 -4.79 8.53 -11.47
C VAL A 145 -4.90 9.97 -11.89
N ILE A 146 -3.86 10.75 -11.62
CA ILE A 146 -3.84 12.19 -11.93
C ILE A 146 -2.63 12.60 -12.77
N ASN A 147 -1.68 11.69 -12.98
CA ASN A 147 -0.53 11.92 -13.86
C ASN A 147 -0.90 11.83 -15.33
N HIS A 148 -1.78 10.90 -15.69
CA HIS A 148 -2.12 10.58 -17.07
C HIS A 148 -3.61 10.22 -17.22
N SER A 149 -4.07 10.19 -18.45
CA SER A 149 -5.36 9.61 -18.83
C SER A 149 -5.16 8.32 -19.63
N GLY A 150 -6.25 7.66 -19.99
CA GLY A 150 -6.21 6.56 -20.94
C GLY A 150 -5.71 6.97 -22.32
N ASP A 151 -5.66 6.04 -23.24
CA ASP A 151 -5.31 6.29 -24.65
C ASP A 151 -6.44 7.05 -25.37
N ASN A 152 -6.65 8.31 -24.99
CA ASN A 152 -7.78 9.13 -25.41
C ASN A 152 -7.62 9.76 -26.80
N TRP A 153 -6.39 9.86 -27.28
CA TRP A 153 -6.07 10.52 -28.55
C TRP A 153 -4.80 9.95 -29.18
N GLY A 154 -4.63 10.14 -30.50
CA GLY A 154 -3.48 9.65 -31.24
C GLY A 154 -2.60 10.75 -31.78
N TYR A 155 -1.31 10.44 -31.97
CA TYR A 155 -0.35 11.28 -32.68
C TYR A 155 -0.52 11.17 -34.21
N PRO A 156 -0.23 12.24 -34.98
CA PRO A 156 -0.17 12.13 -36.41
C PRO A 156 0.95 11.19 -36.87
N GLY A 157 0.64 10.17 -37.65
CA GLY A 157 1.66 9.30 -38.24
C GLY A 157 2.14 8.15 -37.36
N GLY A 158 1.53 7.92 -36.19
CA GLY A 158 1.83 6.84 -35.27
C GLY A 158 2.36 7.33 -33.93
N PHE A 159 2.63 6.41 -33.02
CA PHE A 159 3.04 6.71 -31.65
C PHE A 159 4.56 6.97 -31.60
N PRO A 160 5.01 8.19 -31.30
CA PRO A 160 6.43 8.51 -31.22
C PRO A 160 7.02 8.05 -29.88
N TYR A 161 8.33 7.81 -29.86
CA TYR A 161 9.08 7.69 -28.62
C TYR A 161 9.51 9.08 -28.13
N TYR A 162 9.72 9.19 -26.82
CA TYR A 162 10.28 10.39 -26.21
C TYR A 162 11.63 10.76 -26.85
N TYR A 163 11.79 12.03 -27.18
CA TYR A 163 13.03 12.52 -27.76
C TYR A 163 13.77 13.44 -26.79
N SER A 164 15.07 13.29 -26.72
CA SER A 164 15.92 14.04 -25.79
C SER A 164 15.62 15.56 -25.80
N GLY A 165 15.35 16.11 -24.63
CA GLY A 165 15.00 17.51 -24.46
C GLY A 165 13.49 17.82 -24.46
N GLY A 166 12.62 16.80 -24.47
CA GLY A 166 11.18 17.02 -24.32
C GLY A 166 10.53 17.63 -25.57
N GLN A 167 10.86 17.10 -26.76
CA GLN A 167 10.24 17.58 -27.99
C GLN A 167 8.72 17.33 -27.98
N ARG A 168 7.94 18.39 -28.02
CA ARG A 168 6.47 18.32 -28.10
C ARG A 168 6.03 18.00 -29.52
N PHE A 169 5.25 16.91 -29.69
CA PHE A 169 4.70 16.50 -30.97
C PHE A 169 3.33 17.14 -31.23
N PRO A 170 2.92 17.28 -32.52
CA PRO A 170 1.60 17.77 -32.85
C PRO A 170 0.51 16.84 -32.29
N PHE A 171 -0.61 17.42 -31.87
CA PHE A 171 -1.82 16.66 -31.57
C PHE A 171 -2.44 16.14 -32.87
N GLY A 172 -2.83 14.86 -32.87
CA GLY A 172 -3.51 14.28 -34.02
C GLY A 172 -5.02 14.42 -33.91
N THR A 173 -5.65 13.47 -33.24
CA THR A 173 -7.11 13.47 -33.11
C THR A 173 -7.57 12.72 -31.86
N TRP A 174 -8.68 13.19 -31.30
CA TRP A 174 -9.37 12.44 -30.25
C TRP A 174 -9.90 11.12 -30.80
N HIS A 175 -9.75 10.04 -30.04
CA HIS A 175 -10.40 8.78 -30.35
C HIS A 175 -11.91 8.92 -30.31
N ARG A 176 -12.61 8.13 -31.11
CA ARG A 176 -14.04 8.35 -31.28
C ARG A 176 -14.87 7.96 -30.07
N THR A 177 -14.46 6.91 -29.36
CA THR A 177 -15.16 6.30 -28.23
C THR A 177 -14.59 6.73 -26.87
N ASP A 178 -13.28 6.97 -26.78
CA ASP A 178 -12.54 7.09 -25.52
C ASP A 178 -12.13 8.53 -25.23
N ARG A 179 -13.03 9.47 -25.51
CA ARG A 179 -12.79 10.89 -25.23
C ARG A 179 -12.87 11.16 -23.75
N PRO A 180 -11.92 11.93 -23.19
CA PRO A 180 -11.90 12.17 -21.75
C PRO A 180 -13.15 12.91 -21.27
N LEU A 181 -13.59 12.55 -20.08
CA LEU A 181 -14.61 13.26 -19.31
C LEU A 181 -14.06 13.57 -17.92
N PRO A 182 -14.26 14.77 -17.39
CA PRO A 182 -15.10 15.86 -17.90
C PRO A 182 -14.59 16.45 -19.21
N VAL A 183 -15.53 17.07 -19.95
CA VAL A 183 -15.22 17.63 -21.29
C VAL A 183 -14.13 18.71 -21.25
N GLU A 184 -13.90 19.33 -20.13
CA GLU A 184 -12.84 20.30 -19.88
C GLU A 184 -11.45 19.70 -20.11
N LEU A 185 -11.26 18.39 -19.91
CA LEU A 185 -10.00 17.69 -20.21
C LEU A 185 -9.75 17.48 -21.71
N ARG A 186 -10.69 17.84 -22.57
CA ARG A 186 -10.56 17.74 -24.06
C ARG A 186 -9.82 18.94 -24.66
N ASN A 187 -8.86 19.48 -23.95
CA ASN A 187 -7.96 20.49 -24.48
C ASN A 187 -6.61 19.82 -24.84
N PRO A 188 -6.17 19.84 -26.13
CA PRO A 188 -4.89 19.27 -26.53
C PRO A 188 -3.67 19.85 -25.79
N ASP A 189 -3.79 21.06 -25.27
CA ASP A 189 -2.69 21.70 -24.52
C ASP A 189 -2.54 21.19 -23.10
N TYR A 190 -3.52 20.44 -22.60
CA TYR A 190 -3.46 19.76 -21.30
C TYR A 190 -2.63 18.48 -21.30
N TYR A 191 -1.90 18.20 -22.38
CA TYR A 191 -1.04 17.03 -22.54
C TYR A 191 0.36 17.45 -22.98
N HIS A 192 1.39 16.87 -22.39
CA HIS A 192 2.79 17.13 -22.75
C HIS A 192 3.09 16.78 -24.19
N ARG A 193 2.53 15.68 -24.68
CA ARG A 193 2.69 15.21 -26.06
C ARG A 193 4.14 14.97 -26.45
N CYS A 194 4.92 14.41 -25.54
CA CYS A 194 6.35 14.16 -25.77
C CYS A 194 6.68 12.73 -26.21
N GLY A 195 5.66 11.89 -26.43
CA GLY A 195 5.83 10.51 -26.86
C GLY A 195 6.14 9.54 -25.71
N GLU A 196 6.23 8.27 -26.03
CA GLU A 196 6.43 7.17 -25.09
C GLU A 196 7.79 7.26 -24.38
N MET A 197 7.77 7.27 -23.04
CA MET A 197 9.01 7.24 -22.26
C MET A 197 9.65 5.85 -22.29
N SER A 198 10.97 5.82 -22.29
CA SER A 198 11.78 4.61 -22.16
C SER A 198 12.53 4.54 -20.83
N ASN A 199 12.68 5.69 -20.17
CA ASN A 199 13.40 5.84 -18.91
C ASN A 199 12.47 6.43 -17.84
N TYR A 200 12.00 5.56 -16.94
CA TYR A 200 11.08 5.89 -15.85
C TYR A 200 11.74 6.57 -14.64
N ASP A 201 13.08 6.72 -14.63
CA ASP A 201 13.83 7.17 -13.46
C ASP A 201 14.54 8.52 -13.67
N THR A 202 14.64 9.01 -14.90
CA THR A 202 15.45 10.21 -15.21
C THR A 202 14.60 11.35 -15.75
N SER A 203 14.64 12.49 -15.05
CA SER A 203 14.05 13.73 -15.52
C SER A 203 14.85 14.30 -16.71
N PRO A 204 14.17 14.95 -17.69
CA PRO A 204 12.75 15.26 -17.72
C PRO A 204 11.88 14.16 -18.36
N GLU A 205 12.46 13.09 -18.89
CA GLU A 205 11.72 12.05 -19.63
C GLU A 205 10.60 11.42 -18.79
N ASN A 206 10.91 11.08 -17.52
CA ASN A 206 9.95 10.47 -16.61
C ASN A 206 8.80 11.40 -16.17
N GLN A 207 8.85 12.68 -16.51
CA GLN A 207 7.82 13.67 -16.18
C GLN A 207 7.07 14.20 -17.40
N LEU A 208 7.63 14.02 -18.60
CA LEU A 208 7.06 14.57 -19.82
C LEU A 208 6.60 13.50 -20.82
N GLY A 209 7.02 12.25 -20.60
CA GLY A 209 6.74 11.16 -21.53
C GLY A 209 5.45 10.42 -21.21
N ASP A 210 4.79 9.94 -22.27
CA ASP A 210 3.63 9.04 -22.15
C ASP A 210 4.08 7.68 -21.56
N MET A 211 3.31 7.14 -20.64
CA MET A 211 3.54 5.81 -20.05
C MET A 211 2.85 4.76 -20.94
N ASP A 212 3.63 4.05 -21.75
CA ASP A 212 3.10 3.22 -22.83
C ASP A 212 2.13 4.04 -23.74
N SER A 213 0.88 3.62 -23.86
CA SER A 213 -0.14 4.36 -24.62
C SER A 213 -0.91 5.41 -23.80
N LEU A 214 -0.69 5.49 -22.49
CA LEU A 214 -1.37 6.43 -21.58
C LEU A 214 -0.89 7.85 -21.83
N LYS A 215 -1.80 8.80 -21.85
CA LYS A 215 -1.51 10.18 -22.26
C LYS A 215 -1.17 11.03 -21.05
N ASP A 216 0.09 11.44 -21.00
CA ASP A 216 0.64 12.24 -19.92
C ASP A 216 0.06 13.65 -19.88
N TYR A 217 -0.44 14.06 -18.71
CA TYR A 217 -0.99 15.40 -18.52
C TYR A 217 0.09 16.45 -18.37
N GLU A 218 -0.15 17.63 -18.97
CA GLU A 218 0.60 18.85 -18.68
C GLU A 218 0.34 19.26 -17.22
N ASN A 219 1.18 18.78 -16.32
CA ASN A 219 1.05 19.02 -14.88
C ASN A 219 2.20 19.87 -14.30
N ASP A 220 2.90 20.60 -15.15
CA ASP A 220 3.96 21.53 -14.78
C ASP A 220 3.45 22.69 -13.92
N ASP A 221 4.36 23.39 -13.25
CA ASP A 221 4.00 24.54 -12.41
C ASP A 221 3.82 25.81 -13.25
N ASP A 222 2.87 25.78 -14.17
CA ASP A 222 2.50 26.91 -15.00
C ASP A 222 0.96 27.10 -15.01
N GLU A 223 0.46 27.99 -15.87
CA GLU A 223 -0.97 28.30 -15.98
C GLU A 223 -1.76 27.06 -16.47
N ILE A 224 -1.26 26.35 -17.48
CA ILE A 224 -1.91 25.18 -18.08
C ILE A 224 -1.92 24.01 -17.10
N GLY A 225 -0.80 23.69 -16.51
CA GLY A 225 -0.70 22.64 -15.49
C GLY A 225 -1.58 22.93 -14.28
N SER A 226 -1.71 24.20 -13.92
CA SER A 226 -2.65 24.63 -12.89
C SER A 226 -4.10 24.38 -13.26
N GLU A 227 -4.51 24.59 -14.51
CA GLU A 227 -5.87 24.32 -14.99
C GLU A 227 -6.18 22.81 -14.97
N VAL A 228 -5.23 21.98 -15.44
CA VAL A 228 -5.36 20.51 -15.44
C VAL A 228 -5.54 19.99 -14.01
N ILE A 229 -4.64 20.36 -13.11
CA ILE A 229 -4.70 19.90 -11.71
C ILE A 229 -5.99 20.39 -11.03
N ASN A 230 -6.43 21.61 -11.28
CA ASN A 230 -7.71 22.11 -10.73
C ASN A 230 -8.92 21.32 -11.26
N ALA A 231 -8.90 20.91 -12.54
CA ALA A 231 -9.96 20.07 -13.11
C ALA A 231 -10.01 18.70 -12.41
N LEU A 232 -8.85 18.08 -12.18
CA LEU A 232 -8.74 16.80 -11.49
C LEU A 232 -9.11 16.93 -9.99
N ILE A 233 -8.71 18.00 -9.32
CA ILE A 233 -9.14 18.29 -7.94
C ILE A 233 -10.67 18.31 -7.84
N MET A 234 -11.35 19.02 -8.75
CA MET A 234 -12.82 19.10 -8.74
C MET A 234 -13.46 17.71 -8.97
N ALA A 235 -12.92 16.93 -9.90
CA ALA A 235 -13.42 15.58 -10.19
C ALA A 235 -13.27 14.64 -8.98
N PHE A 236 -12.15 14.70 -8.26
CA PHE A 236 -11.94 13.84 -7.09
C PHE A 236 -12.62 14.36 -5.82
N CYS A 237 -12.76 15.67 -5.63
CA CYS A 237 -13.63 16.24 -4.59
C CYS A 237 -15.09 15.82 -4.77
N TYR A 238 -15.56 15.68 -6.00
CA TYR A 238 -16.87 15.13 -6.29
C TYR A 238 -17.06 13.74 -5.68
N TRP A 239 -16.05 12.84 -5.76
CA TRP A 239 -16.14 11.50 -5.17
C TRP A 239 -16.11 11.51 -3.65
N ILE A 240 -15.38 12.43 -3.01
CA ILE A 240 -15.45 12.62 -1.55
C ILE A 240 -16.86 13.00 -1.15
N ARG A 241 -17.47 13.92 -1.87
CA ARG A 241 -18.85 14.40 -1.61
C ARG A 241 -19.89 13.30 -1.80
N GLU A 242 -19.85 12.61 -2.94
CA GLU A 242 -20.86 11.63 -3.31
C GLU A 242 -20.74 10.33 -2.51
N ALA A 243 -19.56 9.77 -2.48
CA ALA A 243 -19.33 8.45 -1.93
C ALA A 243 -18.83 8.44 -0.48
N ASP A 244 -18.32 9.57 0.05
CA ASP A 244 -17.80 9.67 1.42
C ASP A 244 -16.54 8.82 1.68
N VAL A 245 -15.70 8.64 0.67
CA VAL A 245 -14.43 7.91 0.78
C VAL A 245 -13.47 8.55 1.79
N ASP A 246 -12.53 7.77 2.33
CA ASP A 246 -11.69 8.17 3.47
C ASP A 246 -10.26 8.52 3.10
N GLY A 247 -9.89 8.29 1.86
CA GLY A 247 -8.55 8.57 1.37
C GLY A 247 -8.40 8.26 -0.10
N PHE A 248 -7.24 8.67 -0.63
CA PHE A 248 -6.81 8.33 -1.99
C PHE A 248 -5.42 7.70 -1.96
N ARG A 249 -5.24 6.64 -2.74
CA ARG A 249 -3.93 6.22 -3.22
C ARG A 249 -3.70 6.91 -4.56
N MET A 250 -2.64 7.65 -4.67
CA MET A 250 -2.30 8.37 -5.89
C MET A 250 -1.31 7.56 -6.72
N ASP A 251 -1.73 7.23 -7.92
CA ASP A 251 -0.93 6.51 -8.90
C ASP A 251 0.16 7.39 -9.50
N ALA A 252 1.30 6.78 -9.87
CA ALA A 252 2.35 7.39 -10.68
C ALA A 252 2.86 8.76 -10.18
N VAL A 253 2.85 9.01 -8.86
CA VAL A 253 3.23 10.32 -8.28
C VAL A 253 4.65 10.72 -8.64
N LYS A 254 5.57 9.78 -8.81
CA LYS A 254 6.94 10.04 -9.26
C LYS A 254 7.01 10.78 -10.60
N HIS A 255 6.02 10.57 -11.45
CA HIS A 255 5.95 11.10 -12.80
C HIS A 255 5.31 12.49 -12.88
N MET A 256 4.63 12.91 -11.82
CA MET A 256 4.21 14.30 -11.65
C MET A 256 5.15 15.05 -10.71
N GLY A 257 5.37 16.33 -10.94
CA GLY A 257 6.23 17.14 -10.09
C GLY A 257 5.72 17.29 -8.64
N PRO A 258 6.58 17.54 -7.65
CA PRO A 258 6.18 17.76 -6.25
C PRO A 258 5.18 18.91 -6.07
N VAL A 259 5.22 19.93 -6.92
CA VAL A 259 4.31 21.09 -6.87
C VAL A 259 2.88 20.67 -7.22
N ALA A 260 2.69 19.94 -8.34
CA ALA A 260 1.38 19.42 -8.76
C ALA A 260 0.80 18.49 -7.70
N CYS A 261 1.60 17.56 -7.18
CA CYS A 261 1.22 16.67 -6.09
C CYS A 261 0.78 17.45 -4.85
N SER A 262 1.56 18.44 -4.44
CA SER A 262 1.25 19.28 -3.28
C SER A 262 -0.04 20.06 -3.46
N ARG A 263 -0.27 20.64 -4.63
CA ARG A 263 -1.49 21.38 -4.98
C ARG A 263 -2.73 20.47 -4.89
N PHE A 264 -2.67 19.31 -5.52
CA PHE A 264 -3.75 18.33 -5.46
C PHE A 264 -4.05 17.92 -4.02
N CYS A 265 -3.04 17.46 -3.29
CA CYS A 265 -3.19 16.97 -1.92
C CYS A 265 -3.72 18.03 -0.95
N SER A 266 -3.24 19.27 -1.06
CA SER A 266 -3.66 20.36 -0.16
C SER A 266 -5.12 20.72 -0.37
N ASN A 267 -5.54 20.87 -1.62
CA ASN A 267 -6.94 21.23 -1.95
C ASN A 267 -7.92 20.10 -1.58
N VAL A 268 -7.57 18.86 -1.90
CA VAL A 268 -8.39 17.68 -1.58
C VAL A 268 -8.56 17.54 -0.06
N ARG A 269 -7.47 17.73 0.70
CA ARG A 269 -7.51 17.65 2.16
C ARG A 269 -8.32 18.78 2.78
N GLU A 270 -8.18 20.01 2.27
CA GLU A 270 -8.96 21.16 2.71
C GLU A 270 -10.44 20.94 2.46
N TYR A 271 -10.80 20.42 1.28
CA TYR A 271 -12.18 20.08 0.96
C TYR A 271 -12.74 18.98 1.87
N ALA A 272 -12.00 17.90 2.06
CA ALA A 272 -12.37 16.81 2.97
C ALA A 272 -12.58 17.35 4.41
N TYR A 273 -11.67 18.22 4.87
CA TYR A 273 -11.78 18.86 6.18
C TYR A 273 -13.05 19.73 6.29
N ALA A 274 -13.40 20.48 5.24
CA ALA A 274 -14.62 21.28 5.21
C ALA A 274 -15.90 20.43 5.30
N LEU A 275 -15.85 19.18 4.82
CA LEU A 275 -16.92 18.19 5.00
C LEU A 275 -16.90 17.50 6.39
N GLY A 276 -15.91 17.80 7.25
CA GLY A 276 -15.75 17.19 8.57
C GLY A 276 -14.83 15.97 8.61
N LYS A 277 -14.24 15.57 7.49
CA LYS A 277 -13.31 14.43 7.39
C LYS A 277 -11.88 14.86 7.73
N ARG A 278 -11.52 14.84 9.02
CA ARG A 278 -10.23 15.35 9.51
C ARG A 278 -9.04 14.43 9.23
N GLY A 279 -9.29 13.13 9.10
CA GLY A 279 -8.28 12.10 8.89
C GLY A 279 -8.21 11.61 7.44
N PHE A 280 -8.52 12.44 6.43
CA PHE A 280 -8.46 12.02 5.02
C PHE A 280 -7.04 11.65 4.63
N PHE A 281 -6.83 10.41 4.15
CA PHE A 281 -5.51 9.83 3.92
C PHE A 281 -5.10 9.91 2.46
N LEU A 282 -3.95 10.51 2.23
CA LEU A 282 -3.34 10.62 0.91
C LEU A 282 -1.99 9.92 0.94
N PHE A 283 -1.88 8.81 0.22
CA PHE A 283 -0.59 8.17 0.03
C PHE A 283 -0.33 7.91 -1.45
N GLY A 284 0.93 7.93 -1.84
CA GLY A 284 1.31 7.92 -3.25
C GLY A 284 2.21 6.77 -3.63
N GLU A 285 2.18 6.46 -4.91
CA GLU A 285 3.17 5.61 -5.54
C GLU A 285 4.37 6.46 -5.96
N VAL A 286 5.49 6.25 -5.27
CA VAL A 286 6.78 6.83 -5.60
C VAL A 286 7.78 5.70 -5.69
N ALA A 287 7.78 4.96 -6.80
CA ALA A 287 8.74 3.89 -7.03
C ALA A 287 10.15 4.51 -7.17
N SER A 288 10.97 4.39 -6.12
CA SER A 288 12.25 5.09 -6.03
C SER A 288 13.33 4.22 -5.38
N PRO A 289 14.56 4.30 -5.90
CA PRO A 289 15.71 3.66 -5.27
C PRO A 289 16.21 4.39 -4.02
N THR A 290 15.69 5.57 -3.67
CA THR A 290 16.17 6.38 -2.55
C THR A 290 15.05 6.90 -1.66
N ASP A 291 15.28 6.93 -0.34
CA ASP A 291 14.36 7.59 0.62
C ASP A 291 14.32 9.12 0.42
N ASP A 292 15.29 9.72 -0.28
CA ASP A 292 15.34 11.16 -0.51
C ASP A 292 14.20 11.62 -1.41
N LEU A 293 13.86 10.83 -2.44
CA LEU A 293 12.74 11.15 -3.30
C LEU A 293 11.41 11.11 -2.53
N TYR A 294 11.24 10.18 -1.58
CA TYR A 294 10.06 10.16 -0.72
C TYR A 294 9.88 11.48 0.04
N ASN A 295 10.99 12.06 0.53
CA ASN A 295 10.96 13.31 1.26
C ASN A 295 10.43 14.48 0.43
N SER A 296 10.55 14.42 -0.90
CA SER A 296 10.04 15.46 -1.80
C SER A 296 8.51 15.50 -1.87
N TYR A 297 7.85 14.41 -1.54
CA TYR A 297 6.39 14.29 -1.63
C TYR A 297 5.69 14.19 -0.27
N LEU A 298 6.41 13.82 0.78
CA LEU A 298 5.85 13.60 2.11
C LEU A 298 5.65 14.90 2.87
N GLY A 299 4.47 14.99 3.47
CA GLY A 299 4.31 15.93 4.55
C GLY A 299 3.19 16.96 4.43
N PRO A 300 2.07 16.74 5.12
CA PRO A 300 0.86 17.55 5.01
C PRO A 300 1.00 19.01 5.51
N ASN A 301 1.97 19.32 6.33
CA ASN A 301 2.09 20.63 6.97
C ASN A 301 3.53 21.19 6.95
N THR A 302 4.32 20.79 5.96
CA THR A 302 5.69 21.25 5.81
C THR A 302 5.88 21.91 4.47
N SER A 303 6.72 22.88 4.42
CA SER A 303 7.18 23.50 3.18
C SER A 303 8.68 23.37 3.05
N VAL A 304 9.16 23.35 1.83
CA VAL A 304 10.57 23.45 1.50
C VAL A 304 10.77 24.51 0.44
N GLN A 305 11.92 25.15 0.48
CA GLN A 305 12.32 26.06 -0.58
C GLN A 305 12.97 25.26 -1.71
N VAL A 306 12.41 25.34 -2.90
CA VAL A 306 12.95 24.75 -4.13
C VAL A 306 13.24 25.90 -5.11
N GLY A 307 14.51 26.25 -5.28
CA GLY A 307 14.87 27.50 -5.97
C GLY A 307 14.30 28.72 -5.25
N ASP A 308 13.55 29.53 -5.96
CA ASP A 308 12.92 30.75 -5.44
C ASP A 308 11.46 30.48 -4.93
N GLU A 309 10.99 29.25 -4.96
CA GLU A 309 9.62 28.88 -4.62
C GLU A 309 9.50 28.13 -3.30
N THR A 310 8.36 28.30 -2.62
CA THR A 310 8.01 27.53 -1.45
C THR A 310 7.03 26.42 -1.85
N VAL A 311 7.48 25.18 -1.78
CA VAL A 311 6.68 23.99 -2.08
C VAL A 311 6.12 23.41 -0.79
N PHE A 312 4.84 23.10 -0.77
CA PHE A 312 4.16 22.42 0.34
C PHE A 312 4.01 20.96 0.00
N PHE A 313 4.57 20.09 0.81
CA PHE A 313 4.43 18.66 0.61
C PHE A 313 3.01 18.19 0.93
N GLY A 314 2.50 17.27 0.12
CA GLY A 314 1.09 16.94 0.13
C GLY A 314 0.71 15.61 0.74
N LEU A 315 1.54 14.58 0.54
CA LEU A 315 1.19 13.22 0.94
C LEU A 315 1.35 12.99 2.45
N ASN A 316 0.44 12.21 3.02
CA ASN A 316 0.60 11.66 4.37
C ASN A 316 1.63 10.53 4.38
N SER A 317 1.68 9.74 3.31
CA SER A 317 2.49 8.54 3.20
C SER A 317 2.88 8.25 1.74
N VAL A 318 3.80 7.33 1.55
CA VAL A 318 4.09 6.69 0.25
C VAL A 318 4.19 5.18 0.43
N LEU A 319 3.95 4.44 -0.65
CA LEU A 319 4.22 3.02 -0.72
C LEU A 319 5.73 2.76 -0.56
N ASP A 320 6.10 1.84 0.33
CA ASP A 320 7.50 1.56 0.62
C ASP A 320 8.13 0.59 -0.36
N PHE A 321 8.22 1.00 -1.64
CA PHE A 321 8.89 0.23 -2.68
C PHE A 321 10.34 -0.06 -2.35
N ARG A 322 11.05 0.90 -1.71
CA ARG A 322 12.43 0.69 -1.31
C ARG A 322 12.61 -0.46 -0.33
N LEU A 323 11.65 -0.69 0.54
CA LEU A 323 11.66 -1.85 1.45
C LEU A 323 11.30 -3.13 0.70
N ALA A 324 10.23 -3.07 -0.11
CA ALA A 324 9.68 -4.24 -0.79
C ALA A 324 10.58 -4.77 -1.92
N GLU A 325 11.25 -3.89 -2.64
CA GLU A 325 11.99 -4.23 -3.88
C GLU A 325 13.50 -4.12 -3.73
N GLY A 326 13.96 -3.51 -2.65
CA GLY A 326 15.37 -3.23 -2.46
C GLY A 326 15.85 -2.02 -3.24
N VAL A 327 17.12 -1.74 -3.13
CA VAL A 327 17.75 -0.62 -3.83
C VAL A 327 18.33 -1.11 -5.14
N TYR A 328 17.89 -0.54 -6.23
CA TYR A 328 18.47 -0.78 -7.53
C TYR A 328 20.00 -0.56 -7.48
N GLY A 329 20.76 -1.62 -7.72
CA GLY A 329 22.20 -1.57 -7.91
C GLY A 329 23.07 -1.56 -6.65
N ASP A 330 22.51 -1.62 -5.44
CA ASP A 330 23.30 -1.77 -4.21
C ASP A 330 23.24 -3.21 -3.69
N ALA A 331 24.38 -3.92 -3.77
CA ALA A 331 24.52 -5.31 -3.32
C ALA A 331 24.22 -5.51 -1.80
N ASN A 332 24.17 -4.43 -1.02
CA ASN A 332 23.90 -4.47 0.42
C ASN A 332 22.43 -4.19 0.79
N ASN A 333 21.57 -3.88 -0.18
CA ASN A 333 20.16 -3.58 0.03
C ASN A 333 19.26 -4.61 -0.63
N ALA A 334 19.22 -5.80 -0.02
CA ALA A 334 18.33 -6.85 -0.48
C ALA A 334 16.86 -6.46 -0.26
N PRO A 335 15.94 -6.86 -1.15
CA PRO A 335 14.49 -6.72 -0.96
C PRO A 335 14.02 -7.40 0.30
N LEU A 336 13.09 -6.77 1.03
CA LEU A 336 12.48 -7.37 2.23
C LEU A 336 11.98 -8.80 2.00
N PRO A 337 11.30 -9.13 0.88
CA PRO A 337 10.85 -10.49 0.61
C PRO A 337 11.98 -11.53 0.64
N THR A 338 13.15 -11.20 0.11
CA THR A 338 14.29 -12.15 0.10
C THR A 338 14.97 -12.26 1.46
N ILE A 339 14.98 -11.18 2.25
CA ILE A 339 15.46 -11.18 3.63
C ILE A 339 14.56 -12.08 4.49
N LEU A 340 13.24 -11.92 4.39
CA LEU A 340 12.27 -12.69 5.17
C LEU A 340 12.15 -14.15 4.74
N LYS A 341 12.59 -14.47 3.52
CA LYS A 341 12.76 -15.87 3.05
C LYS A 341 14.08 -16.51 3.51
N GLY A 342 14.97 -15.77 4.18
CA GLY A 342 16.29 -16.24 4.59
C GLY A 342 17.27 -16.40 3.43
N GLN A 343 17.05 -15.72 2.32
CA GLN A 343 17.91 -15.76 1.13
C GLN A 343 19.02 -14.72 1.18
N ASN A 344 18.78 -13.62 1.89
CA ASN A 344 19.73 -12.50 2.03
C ASN A 344 19.87 -12.07 3.48
N GLY A 345 20.99 -11.43 3.80
CA GLY A 345 21.26 -10.85 5.11
C GLY A 345 20.46 -9.58 5.37
N PRO A 346 20.22 -9.23 6.65
CA PRO A 346 19.36 -8.12 7.04
C PRO A 346 20.08 -6.76 7.14
N GLN A 347 21.36 -6.66 6.76
CA GLN A 347 22.20 -5.46 6.95
C GLN A 347 21.58 -4.21 6.33
N GLY A 348 20.94 -4.38 5.18
CA GLY A 348 20.22 -3.27 4.51
C GLY A 348 19.10 -2.67 5.35
N LEU A 349 18.35 -3.51 6.08
CA LEU A 349 17.30 -3.05 7.01
C LEU A 349 17.88 -2.21 8.15
N PHE A 350 18.98 -2.67 8.74
CA PHE A 350 19.62 -1.98 9.86
C PHE A 350 20.21 -0.63 9.43
N ASN A 351 20.90 -0.62 8.29
CA ASN A 351 21.49 0.59 7.74
C ASN A 351 20.41 1.62 7.40
N ARG A 352 19.32 1.17 6.76
CA ARG A 352 18.20 2.04 6.39
C ARG A 352 17.53 2.66 7.63
N LEU A 353 17.25 1.86 8.65
CA LEU A 353 16.65 2.37 9.89
C LEU A 353 17.57 3.42 10.56
N ASN A 354 18.86 3.16 10.63
CA ASN A 354 19.83 4.11 11.16
C ASN A 354 19.88 5.41 10.35
N LEU A 355 19.82 5.35 9.02
CA LEU A 355 19.76 6.53 8.17
C LEU A 355 18.46 7.32 8.42
N GLN A 356 17.33 6.64 8.53
CA GLN A 356 16.03 7.26 8.80
C GLN A 356 15.98 7.94 10.17
N LEU A 357 16.54 7.31 11.20
CA LEU A 357 16.62 7.87 12.56
C LEU A 357 17.54 9.10 12.64
N ASN A 358 18.60 9.12 11.84
CA ASN A 358 19.58 10.22 11.82
C ASN A 358 19.22 11.35 10.88
N ARG A 359 18.23 11.19 10.02
CA ARG A 359 17.76 12.27 9.17
C ARG A 359 16.91 13.25 9.95
N ALA A 360 17.27 14.52 9.89
CA ALA A 360 16.48 15.62 10.44
C ALA A 360 15.27 15.88 9.54
N LEU A 361 14.31 14.95 9.55
CA LEU A 361 13.02 15.19 8.96
C LEU A 361 12.20 16.07 9.90
N ASN A 362 11.47 17.01 9.35
CA ASN A 362 10.57 17.88 10.11
C ASN A 362 9.49 17.12 10.89
N ARG A 363 9.45 15.80 10.79
CA ARG A 363 8.41 14.91 11.33
C ARG A 363 8.91 13.72 12.09
N GLY A 364 10.20 13.59 12.30
CA GLY A 364 10.79 12.43 12.95
C GLY A 364 11.06 11.29 11.96
N GLU A 365 10.87 10.05 12.40
CA GLU A 365 11.27 8.86 11.65
C GLU A 365 10.45 8.69 10.37
N LEU A 366 11.10 8.71 9.22
CA LEU A 366 10.47 8.52 7.91
C LEU A 366 9.64 7.23 7.83
N GLY A 367 10.15 6.12 8.39
CA GLY A 367 9.47 4.83 8.36
C GLY A 367 8.05 4.83 8.92
N ARG A 368 7.71 5.79 9.78
CA ARG A 368 6.34 5.92 10.32
C ARG A 368 5.30 6.39 9.31
N TYR A 369 5.75 6.97 8.21
CA TYR A 369 4.90 7.54 7.18
C TYR A 369 4.84 6.67 5.92
N LEU A 370 5.27 5.41 6.00
CA LEU A 370 5.31 4.51 4.86
C LEU A 370 4.19 3.47 4.95
N VAL A 371 3.56 3.18 3.81
CA VAL A 371 2.68 2.01 3.67
C VAL A 371 3.55 0.83 3.30
N THR A 372 3.68 -0.14 4.21
CA THR A 372 4.58 -1.29 4.07
C THR A 372 3.88 -2.51 3.51
N PHE A 373 4.54 -3.21 2.60
CA PHE A 373 4.02 -4.40 1.94
C PHE A 373 5.15 -5.36 1.56
N VAL A 374 4.82 -6.59 1.22
CA VAL A 374 5.79 -7.61 0.73
C VAL A 374 5.56 -7.98 -0.73
N ASP A 375 4.35 -7.78 -1.23
CA ASP A 375 3.97 -7.92 -2.63
C ASP A 375 2.78 -7.00 -2.94
N ASN A 376 2.60 -6.68 -4.23
CA ASN A 376 1.48 -5.91 -4.75
C ASN A 376 1.17 -6.34 -6.20
N HIS A 377 0.30 -5.62 -6.88
CA HIS A 377 -0.13 -5.92 -8.25
C HIS A 377 0.94 -5.66 -9.33
N ASP A 378 2.02 -4.94 -8.97
CA ASP A 378 3.14 -4.56 -9.86
C ASP A 378 4.48 -5.19 -9.42
N SER A 379 4.46 -6.25 -8.62
CA SER A 379 5.69 -6.92 -8.14
C SER A 379 6.39 -7.78 -9.21
N PHE A 380 6.19 -7.49 -10.50
CA PHE A 380 6.77 -8.26 -11.61
C PHE A 380 8.30 -8.15 -11.70
N TRP A 381 8.90 -7.08 -11.20
CA TRP A 381 10.36 -6.92 -11.11
C TRP A 381 10.98 -7.70 -9.94
N GLN A 382 10.19 -8.22 -9.01
CA GLN A 382 10.69 -9.17 -8.03
C GLN A 382 11.03 -10.49 -8.70
N PRO A 383 12.18 -11.10 -8.41
CA PRO A 383 12.59 -12.35 -9.06
C PRO A 383 11.58 -13.49 -8.93
N THR A 384 10.69 -13.39 -7.95
CA THR A 384 9.75 -14.45 -7.58
C THR A 384 8.28 -14.10 -7.80
N GLY A 385 7.94 -12.88 -8.23
CA GLY A 385 6.55 -12.43 -8.30
C GLY A 385 5.91 -12.27 -6.91
N ARG A 386 4.72 -12.85 -6.67
CA ARG A 386 4.09 -12.81 -5.34
C ARG A 386 4.99 -13.43 -4.26
N TYR A 387 4.88 -12.91 -3.03
CA TYR A 387 5.71 -13.38 -1.93
C TYR A 387 5.57 -14.89 -1.68
N ALA A 388 4.37 -15.44 -1.77
CA ALA A 388 4.14 -16.87 -1.53
C ALA A 388 4.75 -17.79 -2.59
N ASN A 389 5.19 -17.27 -3.74
CA ASN A 389 5.92 -18.08 -4.72
C ASN A 389 7.28 -18.54 -4.15
N GLY A 390 7.46 -19.85 -4.06
CA GLY A 390 8.64 -20.46 -3.45
C GLY A 390 8.77 -20.28 -1.93
N ALA A 391 7.71 -19.78 -1.25
CA ALA A 391 7.66 -19.67 0.21
C ALA A 391 6.75 -20.74 0.83
N THR A 392 7.04 -21.16 2.04
CA THR A 392 6.13 -21.98 2.87
C THR A 392 5.07 -21.11 3.52
N ASP A 393 3.98 -21.73 4.02
CA ASP A 393 2.94 -21.00 4.75
C ASP A 393 3.52 -20.28 5.98
N ALA A 394 4.47 -20.90 6.69
CA ALA A 394 5.14 -20.29 7.83
C ALA A 394 5.95 -19.03 7.42
N GLN A 395 6.58 -19.05 6.25
CA GLN A 395 7.28 -17.86 5.72
C GLN A 395 6.29 -16.74 5.36
N VAL A 396 5.13 -17.06 4.76
CA VAL A 396 4.10 -16.05 4.46
C VAL A 396 3.56 -15.44 5.77
N ILE A 397 3.28 -16.27 6.77
CA ILE A 397 2.82 -15.82 8.09
C ILE A 397 3.89 -14.93 8.75
N GLY A 398 5.15 -15.37 8.74
CA GLY A 398 6.26 -14.60 9.31
C GLY A 398 6.47 -13.25 8.61
N ALA A 399 6.33 -13.19 7.29
CA ALA A 399 6.49 -11.97 6.51
C ALA A 399 5.36 -10.95 6.79
N ILE A 400 4.11 -11.41 6.77
CA ILE A 400 2.99 -10.53 7.12
C ILE A 400 3.05 -10.14 8.60
N GLY A 401 3.45 -11.08 9.50
CA GLY A 401 3.71 -10.77 10.90
C GLY A 401 4.78 -9.68 11.07
N PHE A 402 5.84 -9.73 10.28
CA PHE A 402 6.88 -8.70 10.31
C PHE A 402 6.33 -7.32 9.92
N ILE A 403 5.59 -7.17 8.83
CA ILE A 403 5.03 -5.87 8.43
C ILE A 403 3.96 -5.37 9.41
N LEU A 404 3.18 -6.26 10.03
CA LEU A 404 2.21 -5.91 11.07
C LEU A 404 2.86 -5.39 12.36
N CYS A 405 4.09 -5.81 12.64
CA CYS A 405 4.80 -5.47 13.87
C CYS A 405 5.93 -4.45 13.67
N SER A 406 6.32 -4.14 12.43
CA SER A 406 7.36 -3.17 12.11
C SER A 406 6.83 -1.72 12.06
N LEU A 407 7.63 -0.77 11.57
CA LEU A 407 7.19 0.61 11.34
C LEU A 407 6.33 0.71 10.08
N GLY A 408 5.46 1.71 10.06
CA GLY A 408 4.60 2.04 8.94
C GLY A 408 3.16 1.56 9.12
N THR A 409 2.36 1.75 8.08
CA THR A 409 1.00 1.25 7.98
C THR A 409 1.02 -0.03 7.15
N PRO A 410 0.73 -1.20 7.72
CA PRO A 410 0.81 -2.46 7.00
C PRO A 410 -0.28 -2.57 5.92
N CYS A 411 0.12 -3.09 4.76
CA CYS A 411 -0.76 -3.36 3.64
C CYS A 411 -0.57 -4.79 3.15
N ILE A 412 -1.65 -5.54 3.03
CA ILE A 412 -1.66 -6.87 2.44
C ILE A 412 -2.35 -6.84 1.08
N TYR A 413 -1.72 -7.45 0.09
CA TYR A 413 -2.31 -7.63 -1.22
C TYR A 413 -3.23 -8.85 -1.23
N TYR A 414 -4.44 -8.71 -1.80
CA TYR A 414 -5.45 -9.77 -1.83
C TYR A 414 -4.88 -11.09 -2.36
N GLY A 415 -5.27 -12.19 -1.76
CA GLY A 415 -4.80 -13.53 -2.10
C GLY A 415 -3.49 -13.94 -1.41
N THR A 416 -2.69 -13.03 -0.87
CA THR A 416 -1.49 -13.37 -0.09
C THR A 416 -1.87 -14.16 1.16
N GLU A 417 -2.97 -13.82 1.81
CA GLU A 417 -3.55 -14.55 2.94
C GLU A 417 -4.10 -15.94 2.56
N GLN A 418 -4.23 -16.21 1.28
CA GLN A 418 -4.60 -17.52 0.73
C GLN A 418 -3.40 -18.27 0.11
N GLY A 419 -2.21 -17.67 0.16
CA GLY A 419 -0.98 -18.25 -0.40
C GLY A 419 -0.92 -18.18 -1.93
N PHE A 420 -1.54 -17.18 -2.55
CA PHE A 420 -1.42 -16.95 -3.99
C PHE A 420 0.03 -16.76 -4.39
N SER A 421 0.46 -17.41 -5.45
CA SER A 421 1.86 -17.59 -5.80
C SER A 421 2.16 -17.30 -7.28
N GLY A 422 1.37 -16.45 -7.91
CA GLY A 422 1.60 -16.03 -9.29
C GLY A 422 3.01 -15.45 -9.49
N SER A 423 3.62 -15.76 -10.63
CA SER A 423 4.96 -15.30 -10.99
C SER A 423 5.06 -15.06 -12.48
N GLY A 424 5.96 -14.18 -12.90
CA GLY A 424 6.11 -13.76 -14.29
C GLY A 424 5.82 -12.27 -14.42
N GLY A 425 5.02 -11.86 -15.41
CA GLY A 425 4.57 -10.47 -15.54
C GLY A 425 3.45 -10.12 -14.55
N ASP A 426 3.07 -8.86 -14.51
CA ASP A 426 1.99 -8.31 -13.71
C ASP A 426 0.68 -9.10 -13.84
N ILE A 427 0.31 -9.47 -15.06
CA ILE A 427 -0.90 -10.25 -15.36
C ILE A 427 -0.96 -11.55 -14.55
N GLN A 428 0.17 -12.25 -14.39
CA GLN A 428 0.24 -13.51 -13.66
C GLN A 428 0.12 -13.35 -12.14
N MET A 429 0.33 -12.13 -11.63
CA MET A 429 0.21 -11.80 -10.20
C MET A 429 -1.13 -11.17 -9.84
N ARG A 430 -2.04 -11.07 -10.82
CA ARG A 430 -3.39 -10.51 -10.69
C ARG A 430 -4.44 -11.61 -10.81
N GLU A 431 -4.23 -12.71 -10.06
CA GLU A 431 -5.12 -13.89 -10.06
C GLU A 431 -6.50 -13.53 -9.50
N ALA A 432 -7.55 -14.16 -10.03
CA ALA A 432 -8.90 -13.99 -9.51
C ALA A 432 -9.13 -14.84 -8.24
N MET A 433 -9.81 -14.29 -7.25
CA MET A 433 -10.20 -15.01 -6.03
C MET A 433 -11.51 -15.80 -6.17
N PHE A 434 -12.00 -15.96 -7.38
CA PHE A 434 -13.21 -16.72 -7.67
C PHE A 434 -13.11 -17.38 -9.02
N ASP A 435 -13.85 -18.47 -9.19
CA ASP A 435 -13.97 -19.14 -10.47
C ASP A 435 -15.20 -18.59 -11.22
N THR A 436 -14.94 -17.98 -12.39
CA THR A 436 -15.99 -17.40 -13.23
C THR A 436 -16.88 -18.47 -13.88
N THR A 437 -16.44 -19.73 -13.92
CA THR A 437 -17.13 -20.85 -14.55
C THR A 437 -17.93 -21.72 -13.59
N ASN A 438 -17.70 -21.59 -12.28
CA ASN A 438 -18.37 -22.34 -11.24
C ASN A 438 -18.82 -21.45 -10.07
N THR A 439 -19.39 -22.05 -9.03
CA THR A 439 -19.94 -21.34 -7.86
C THR A 439 -18.96 -21.24 -6.70
N THR A 440 -17.66 -21.46 -6.92
CA THR A 440 -16.65 -21.47 -5.85
C THR A 440 -15.95 -20.12 -5.71
N SER A 441 -15.54 -19.84 -4.47
CA SER A 441 -14.75 -18.69 -4.06
C SER A 441 -13.50 -19.18 -3.35
N LEU A 442 -12.40 -18.44 -3.49
CA LEU A 442 -11.14 -18.69 -2.78
C LEU A 442 -11.05 -17.92 -1.46
N LEU A 443 -12.10 -17.24 -1.03
CA LEU A 443 -12.18 -16.55 0.26
C LEU A 443 -12.32 -17.55 1.43
N ASN A 444 -11.26 -18.31 1.71
CA ASN A 444 -11.28 -19.37 2.70
C ASN A 444 -10.77 -18.88 4.07
N THR A 445 -11.68 -18.59 4.99
CA THR A 445 -11.33 -18.21 6.37
C THR A 445 -10.74 -19.36 7.19
N GLY A 446 -10.85 -20.61 6.73
CA GLY A 446 -10.23 -21.81 7.32
C GLY A 446 -8.77 -22.02 6.88
N CYS A 447 -8.23 -21.21 5.97
CA CYS A 447 -6.83 -21.26 5.55
C CYS A 447 -5.90 -20.92 6.73
N THR A 448 -4.86 -21.73 6.94
CA THR A 448 -3.90 -21.52 8.04
C THR A 448 -3.25 -20.14 7.97
N ILE A 449 -2.84 -19.70 6.79
CA ILE A 449 -2.22 -18.38 6.61
C ILE A 449 -3.20 -17.28 7.07
N TYR A 450 -4.45 -17.32 6.59
CA TYR A 450 -5.48 -16.36 6.97
C TYR A 450 -5.68 -16.33 8.50
N GLN A 451 -5.84 -17.50 9.14
CA GLN A 451 -6.08 -17.60 10.57
C GLN A 451 -4.92 -17.06 11.41
N GLU A 452 -3.68 -17.38 11.03
CA GLU A 452 -2.51 -16.92 11.77
C GLU A 452 -2.28 -15.41 11.58
N ILE A 453 -2.47 -14.87 10.37
CA ILE A 453 -2.43 -13.42 10.14
C ILE A 453 -3.48 -12.71 11.00
N ALA A 454 -4.71 -13.22 11.06
CA ALA A 454 -5.76 -12.64 11.90
C ALA A 454 -5.38 -12.59 13.39
N LYS A 455 -4.71 -13.63 13.90
CA LYS A 455 -4.20 -13.64 15.28
C LYS A 455 -3.11 -12.57 15.50
N ILE A 456 -2.17 -12.45 14.57
CA ILE A 456 -1.10 -11.44 14.66
C ILE A 456 -1.69 -10.02 14.58
N ALA A 457 -2.65 -9.80 13.68
CA ALA A 457 -3.35 -8.52 13.56
C ALA A 457 -4.11 -8.16 14.86
N ALA A 458 -4.68 -9.14 15.55
CA ALA A 458 -5.30 -8.94 16.85
C ALA A 458 -4.26 -8.52 17.91
N VAL A 459 -3.06 -9.12 17.90
CA VAL A 459 -1.96 -8.71 18.78
C VAL A 459 -1.50 -7.29 18.45
N MET A 460 -1.32 -6.93 17.17
CA MET A 460 -0.97 -5.58 16.76
C MET A 460 -1.98 -4.56 17.28
N ARG A 461 -3.27 -4.86 17.16
CA ARG A 461 -4.35 -3.99 17.64
C ARG A 461 -4.38 -3.85 19.18
N ALA A 462 -4.07 -4.92 19.91
CA ALA A 462 -4.05 -4.92 21.37
C ALA A 462 -2.82 -4.22 21.96
N GLN A 463 -1.72 -4.16 21.21
CA GLN A 463 -0.43 -3.65 21.71
C GLN A 463 -0.10 -2.27 21.11
N GLU A 464 -0.29 -1.21 21.89
CA GLU A 464 0.03 0.16 21.44
C GLU A 464 1.48 0.32 20.95
N PRO A 465 2.51 -0.29 21.59
CA PRO A 465 3.88 -0.19 21.08
C PRO A 465 4.02 -0.64 19.62
N LEU A 466 3.27 -1.65 19.16
CA LEU A 466 3.33 -2.12 17.78
C LEU A 466 2.78 -1.09 16.78
N ARG A 467 1.87 -0.21 17.22
CA ARG A 467 1.27 0.85 16.37
C ARG A 467 2.06 2.16 16.45
N PHE A 468 2.45 2.57 17.66
CA PHE A 468 2.98 3.92 17.90
C PHE A 468 4.42 3.94 18.40
N GLY A 469 4.96 2.80 18.85
CA GLY A 469 6.28 2.70 19.45
C GLY A 469 7.43 2.96 18.47
N ARG A 470 8.58 3.36 19.00
CA ARG A 470 9.83 3.35 18.25
C ARG A 470 10.28 1.92 17.99
N MET A 471 10.98 1.71 16.88
CA MET A 471 11.52 0.41 16.48
C MET A 471 13.03 0.38 16.67
N TYR A 472 13.51 -0.75 17.23
CA TYR A 472 14.93 -1.03 17.39
C TYR A 472 15.19 -2.47 16.97
N TYR A 473 16.10 -2.70 16.02
CA TYR A 473 16.60 -4.04 15.79
C TYR A 473 17.45 -4.49 16.99
N ARG A 474 17.33 -5.78 17.35
CA ARG A 474 17.98 -6.34 18.52
C ARG A 474 19.14 -7.24 18.16
N GLU A 475 20.22 -7.13 18.94
CA GLU A 475 21.33 -8.07 18.86
C GLU A 475 20.89 -9.45 19.36
N ILE A 476 21.43 -10.47 18.74
CA ILE A 476 21.19 -11.88 19.08
C ILE A 476 22.50 -12.59 19.44
N SER A 477 22.38 -13.73 20.13
CA SER A 477 23.51 -14.59 20.45
C SER A 477 23.09 -16.07 20.45
N GLY A 478 23.82 -16.93 19.79
CA GLY A 478 23.60 -18.38 19.84
C GLY A 478 24.23 -19.06 21.08
N ASP A 479 25.07 -18.35 21.85
CA ASP A 479 25.80 -18.87 23.01
C ASP A 479 25.53 -18.09 24.33
N ALA A 480 24.67 -17.08 24.28
CA ALA A 480 24.33 -16.15 25.35
C ALA A 480 25.54 -15.35 25.91
N VAL A 481 26.64 -15.30 25.16
CA VAL A 481 27.89 -14.60 25.52
C VAL A 481 28.24 -13.54 24.48
N ASN A 482 28.27 -13.93 23.22
CA ASN A 482 28.67 -13.08 22.11
C ASN A 482 27.43 -12.55 21.40
N PHE A 483 27.01 -11.34 21.75
CA PHE A 483 25.87 -10.67 21.15
C PHE A 483 26.29 -9.80 19.97
N GLY A 484 25.49 -9.77 18.92
CA GLY A 484 25.71 -8.95 17.75
C GLY A 484 24.51 -8.94 16.81
N MET A 485 24.51 -7.98 15.89
CA MET A 485 23.50 -7.93 14.84
C MET A 485 23.62 -9.14 13.91
N PRO A 486 22.49 -9.78 13.55
CA PRO A 486 22.53 -10.96 12.69
C PRO A 486 23.07 -10.64 11.29
N PHE A 487 23.68 -11.61 10.67
CA PHE A 487 24.23 -11.54 9.31
C PHE A 487 24.08 -12.89 8.59
N GLY A 488 24.34 -12.88 7.29
CA GLY A 488 24.22 -14.10 6.46
C GLY A 488 22.77 -14.41 6.10
N SER A 489 22.44 -15.68 5.91
CA SER A 489 21.12 -16.14 5.46
C SER A 489 20.37 -16.99 6.50
N GLU A 490 21.02 -17.40 7.57
CA GLU A 490 20.43 -18.23 8.63
C GLU A 490 20.52 -17.55 9.99
N TYR A 491 19.47 -16.83 10.36
CA TYR A 491 19.46 -16.01 11.59
C TYR A 491 18.06 -15.88 12.16
N THR A 492 18.00 -15.39 13.39
CA THR A 492 16.77 -14.83 13.96
C THR A 492 16.78 -13.31 13.75
N LEU A 493 15.81 -12.79 13.03
CA LEU A 493 15.56 -11.36 12.91
C LEU A 493 14.73 -10.93 14.10
N ALA A 494 15.31 -10.06 14.95
CA ALA A 494 14.63 -9.59 16.14
C ALA A 494 14.54 -8.06 16.16
N LEU A 495 13.39 -7.56 16.61
CA LEU A 495 13.16 -6.14 16.83
C LEU A 495 12.30 -5.91 18.07
N SER A 496 12.47 -4.76 18.70
CA SER A 496 11.60 -4.27 19.76
C SER A 496 10.81 -3.06 19.28
N ARG A 497 9.54 -3.01 19.66
CA ARG A 497 8.71 -1.82 19.60
C ARG A 497 8.54 -1.26 20.99
N MET A 498 8.90 -0.02 21.18
CA MET A 498 8.94 0.62 22.50
C MET A 498 8.09 1.87 22.54
N LEU A 499 7.17 1.91 23.49
CA LEU A 499 6.34 3.10 23.75
C LEU A 499 6.33 3.36 25.26
N TYR A 500 6.87 4.52 25.68
CA TYR A 500 7.06 4.86 27.11
C TYR A 500 7.85 3.77 27.86
N SER A 501 7.20 3.08 28.77
CA SER A 501 7.78 2.03 29.62
C SER A 501 7.35 0.61 29.20
N VAL A 502 6.86 0.45 27.97
CA VAL A 502 6.43 -0.85 27.43
C VAL A 502 7.29 -1.22 26.24
N GLU A 503 7.85 -2.41 26.28
CA GLU A 503 8.54 -3.04 25.16
C GLU A 503 7.76 -4.26 24.68
N VAL A 504 7.54 -4.38 23.38
CA VAL A 504 7.08 -5.58 22.72
C VAL A 504 8.21 -6.09 21.84
N LEU A 505 8.68 -7.31 22.16
CA LEU A 505 9.73 -8.00 21.41
C LEU A 505 9.10 -8.85 20.31
N VAL A 506 9.64 -8.74 19.10
CA VAL A 506 9.27 -9.55 17.95
C VAL A 506 10.51 -10.32 17.49
N ALA A 507 10.38 -11.62 17.27
CA ALA A 507 11.47 -12.43 16.75
C ALA A 507 10.96 -13.38 15.66
N TYR A 508 11.73 -13.48 14.58
CA TYR A 508 11.41 -14.34 13.44
C TYR A 508 12.66 -15.15 13.03
N ASN A 509 12.57 -16.46 13.16
CA ASN A 509 13.59 -17.35 12.63
C ASN A 509 13.42 -17.46 11.10
N VAL A 510 14.26 -16.80 10.33
CA VAL A 510 14.19 -16.84 8.86
C VAL A 510 14.82 -18.09 8.25
N SER A 511 15.45 -18.96 9.09
CA SER A 511 16.02 -20.25 8.69
C SER A 511 14.97 -21.36 8.68
N GLY A 512 15.10 -22.32 7.78
CA GLY A 512 14.28 -23.54 7.78
C GLY A 512 14.63 -24.51 8.92
N ALA A 513 15.76 -24.35 9.57
CA ALA A 513 16.19 -25.15 10.72
C ALA A 513 15.72 -24.51 12.04
N ALA A 514 15.48 -25.36 13.05
CA ALA A 514 15.24 -24.87 14.41
C ALA A 514 16.50 -24.18 14.97
N ARG A 515 16.30 -23.09 15.72
CA ARG A 515 17.34 -22.29 16.35
C ARG A 515 17.00 -22.01 17.81
N THR A 516 18.05 -21.80 18.60
CA THR A 516 17.90 -21.24 19.94
C THR A 516 18.79 -20.03 20.02
N ASP A 517 18.19 -18.86 20.03
CA ASP A 517 18.91 -17.59 20.09
C ASP A 517 18.51 -16.82 21.34
N SER A 518 19.49 -16.20 21.99
CA SER A 518 19.31 -15.21 23.05
C SER A 518 19.18 -13.85 22.40
N VAL A 519 18.12 -13.11 22.73
CA VAL A 519 17.77 -11.82 22.15
C VAL A 519 17.81 -10.73 23.21
N ILE A 520 18.55 -9.65 22.98
CA ILE A 520 18.64 -8.51 23.90
C ILE A 520 17.28 -7.85 24.08
N VAL A 521 16.95 -7.54 25.34
CA VAL A 521 15.80 -6.72 25.76
C VAL A 521 16.27 -5.50 26.54
N ASP A 522 15.40 -4.53 26.75
CA ASP A 522 15.76 -3.30 27.47
C ASP A 522 15.93 -3.55 28.94
N ALA A 523 17.17 -3.40 29.45
CA ALA A 523 17.52 -3.64 30.86
C ALA A 523 16.89 -2.63 31.83
N THR A 524 16.38 -1.51 31.36
CA THR A 524 15.68 -0.52 32.19
C THR A 524 14.22 -0.90 32.41
N LEU A 525 13.65 -1.72 31.54
CA LEU A 525 12.27 -2.21 31.64
C LEU A 525 12.19 -3.63 32.20
N TYR A 526 13.19 -4.47 31.92
CA TYR A 526 13.22 -5.87 32.32
C TYR A 526 14.47 -6.17 33.16
N ALA A 527 14.27 -6.23 34.47
CA ALA A 527 15.33 -6.67 35.39
C ALA A 527 15.58 -8.18 35.25
N PRO A 528 16.80 -8.65 35.56
CA PRO A 528 17.08 -10.08 35.64
C PRO A 528 16.10 -10.82 36.56
N GLY A 529 15.57 -11.94 36.08
CA GLY A 529 14.56 -12.73 36.79
C GLY A 529 13.10 -12.31 36.51
N SER A 530 12.85 -11.16 35.87
CA SER A 530 11.54 -10.82 35.35
C SER A 530 11.16 -11.72 34.15
N THR A 531 9.94 -11.62 33.67
CA THR A 531 9.45 -12.48 32.58
C THR A 531 8.80 -11.67 31.49
N MET A 532 8.91 -12.14 30.23
CA MET A 532 8.09 -11.73 29.10
C MET A 532 7.12 -12.86 28.74
N THR A 533 5.91 -12.50 28.36
CA THR A 533 4.84 -13.45 28.01
C THR A 533 4.70 -13.56 26.49
N TYR A 534 4.51 -14.77 25.97
CA TYR A 534 4.17 -14.93 24.57
C TYR A 534 2.78 -14.36 24.29
N LEU A 535 2.72 -13.37 23.43
CA LEU A 535 1.49 -12.79 22.89
C LEU A 535 1.05 -13.53 21.62
N TYR A 536 2.04 -14.08 20.88
CA TYR A 536 1.81 -14.90 19.69
C TYR A 536 2.99 -15.86 19.46
N GLY A 537 2.70 -17.01 18.85
CA GLY A 537 3.68 -17.98 18.33
C GLY A 537 4.33 -18.87 19.38
N GLY A 538 3.98 -18.73 20.65
CA GLY A 538 4.42 -19.56 21.76
C GLY A 538 3.40 -19.58 22.88
N THR A 539 3.74 -20.21 24.01
CA THR A 539 2.89 -20.29 25.21
C THR A 539 3.70 -20.05 26.48
N GLY A 540 3.05 -19.48 27.49
CA GLY A 540 3.67 -19.19 28.78
C GLY A 540 4.62 -17.99 28.75
N THR A 541 5.68 -18.05 29.54
CA THR A 541 6.63 -16.94 29.75
C THR A 541 8.07 -17.40 29.52
N VAL A 542 8.94 -16.43 29.21
CA VAL A 542 10.40 -16.59 29.18
C VAL A 542 11.01 -15.71 30.25
N THR A 543 12.05 -16.21 30.94
CA THR A 543 12.73 -15.47 32.01
C THR A 543 13.85 -14.62 31.43
N VAL A 544 13.94 -13.36 31.86
CA VAL A 544 15.02 -12.45 31.50
C VAL A 544 16.28 -12.84 32.28
N GLN A 545 17.35 -13.00 31.55
CA GLN A 545 18.69 -13.36 32.07
C GLN A 545 19.65 -12.18 31.87
N THR A 546 20.84 -12.29 32.44
CA THR A 546 21.89 -11.27 32.32
C THR A 546 23.16 -11.87 31.73
N ALA A 547 23.68 -11.26 30.69
CA ALA A 547 24.99 -11.55 30.14
C ALA A 547 26.13 -11.00 31.03
N ALA A 548 27.34 -11.50 30.86
CA ALA A 548 28.51 -10.98 31.59
C ALA A 548 28.78 -9.48 31.34
N SER A 549 28.33 -8.94 30.22
CA SER A 549 28.36 -7.53 29.87
C SER A 549 27.37 -6.66 30.68
N GLY A 550 26.44 -7.27 31.41
CA GLY A 550 25.32 -6.60 32.08
C GLY A 550 24.07 -6.43 31.20
N ALA A 551 24.11 -6.82 29.94
CA ALA A 551 22.95 -6.76 29.06
C ALA A 551 21.90 -7.80 29.48
N CYS A 552 20.63 -7.41 29.44
CA CYS A 552 19.50 -8.30 29.68
C CYS A 552 19.03 -8.96 28.38
N PHE A 553 18.66 -10.23 28.45
CA PHE A 553 18.20 -10.98 27.28
C PHE A 553 17.19 -12.07 27.65
N VAL A 554 16.45 -12.54 26.66
CA VAL A 554 15.61 -13.73 26.74
C VAL A 554 16.12 -14.78 25.74
N THR A 555 16.04 -16.06 26.11
CA THR A 555 16.43 -17.17 25.20
C THR A 555 15.18 -17.77 24.59
N LEU A 556 15.15 -17.79 23.27
CA LEU A 556 14.00 -18.20 22.46
C LEU A 556 14.35 -19.47 21.65
N PRO A 557 13.77 -20.63 21.98
CA PRO A 557 13.79 -21.79 21.10
C PRO A 557 12.75 -21.60 19.99
N LEU A 558 13.20 -21.44 18.76
CA LEU A 558 12.35 -21.18 17.60
C LEU A 558 12.44 -22.33 16.60
N ALA A 559 11.31 -22.88 16.20
CA ALA A 559 11.25 -23.79 15.06
C ALA A 559 11.63 -23.08 13.75
N GLY A 560 11.87 -23.84 12.68
CA GLY A 560 12.12 -23.26 11.36
C GLY A 560 10.97 -22.36 10.92
N TYR A 561 11.30 -21.14 10.48
CA TYR A 561 10.35 -20.11 10.05
C TYR A 561 9.31 -19.69 11.11
N GLN A 562 9.60 -19.91 12.38
CA GLN A 562 8.70 -19.50 13.46
C GLN A 562 8.79 -17.99 13.72
N PHE A 563 7.62 -17.36 13.78
CA PHE A 563 7.43 -15.96 14.16
C PHE A 563 6.80 -15.91 15.56
N VAL A 564 7.34 -15.08 16.45
CA VAL A 564 6.84 -14.91 17.82
C VAL A 564 6.76 -13.44 18.20
N VAL A 565 5.82 -13.12 19.08
CA VAL A 565 5.67 -11.81 19.72
C VAL A 565 5.58 -12.00 21.23
N LEU A 566 6.33 -11.20 21.99
CA LEU A 566 6.39 -11.22 23.45
C LEU A 566 6.19 -9.80 24.02
N GLY A 567 5.59 -9.72 25.22
CA GLY A 567 5.39 -8.47 25.95
C GLY A 567 5.39 -8.66 27.46
#